data_c3d7d2a273239db279fa744e2ddd7bd6
#
_entry.id   c3d7d2a273239db279fa744e2ddd7bd6
#
_cell.length_a   1.000
_cell.length_b   1.000
_cell.length_c   1.000
_cell.angle_alpha   90.00
_cell.angle_beta   90.00
_cell.angle_gamma   90.00
#
_symmetry.space_group_name_H-M   'P 1'
#
loop_
_entity.id
_entity.type
_entity.pdbx_description
1 polymer ?
#
loop_
_entity_poly.entity_id
_entity_poly.type
_entity_poly.pdbx_seq_one_letter_code
_entity_poly.pdbx_strand_id
1 'polypeptide(L)'
;MSMLKRNYVVETIRRAVMLELLAAGKRPDGRGLDQQRELKIETGVIQKANGSALVTLGDTKVLAGVKIATGTPFPDTPDKGLLVVNAEILPLSSPYAEPGPPSEEAIELARVVDRGIRESEMVDLTKLCLVEGKSVVTIFVDCNIMNVDGNLLDATSYAVVSALRTSKMKKYKVEGEKAVATDEEVPVPVATTPVSVTMARIGDAMLVDPNSEEEATMDVRVTITTDDEGHVCASQKGEAGT
;
A
#
# COMPACT_ATOMS: atom_id res chain seq x y z
N MET A 1 9.33 -7.87 12.03
CA MET A 1 9.22 -8.08 13.52
C MET A 1 8.06 -7.21 13.98
N SER A 2 6.95 -7.83 14.45
CA SER A 2 5.70 -7.13 14.79
C SER A 2 5.96 -5.94 15.74
N MET A 3 5.27 -4.80 15.52
CA MET A 3 5.29 -3.59 16.37
C MET A 3 4.95 -3.85 17.85
N LEU A 4 4.44 -5.01 18.18
CA LEU A 4 4.17 -5.43 19.54
C LEU A 4 5.47 -5.99 20.13
N LYS A 5 6.12 -5.26 21.08
CA LYS A 5 7.14 -5.88 21.95
C LYS A 5 6.49 -7.10 22.59
N ARG A 6 6.83 -8.29 22.07
CA ARG A 6 6.19 -9.55 22.41
C ARG A 6 6.40 -9.88 23.89
N ASN A 7 5.34 -9.83 24.67
CA ASN A 7 5.32 -10.45 25.99
C ASN A 7 4.86 -11.90 25.79
N TYR A 8 5.79 -12.83 25.72
CA TYR A 8 5.59 -14.25 25.40
C TYR A 8 4.42 -14.91 26.14
N VAL A 9 4.22 -14.58 27.40
CA VAL A 9 3.12 -15.16 28.22
C VAL A 9 1.75 -14.65 27.74
N VAL A 10 1.64 -13.36 27.48
CA VAL A 10 0.38 -12.75 27.01
C VAL A 10 0.02 -13.27 25.62
N GLU A 11 1.02 -13.43 24.75
CA GLU A 11 0.82 -13.98 23.41
C GLU A 11 0.38 -15.44 23.43
N THR A 12 0.96 -16.26 24.31
CA THR A 12 0.57 -17.67 24.44
C THR A 12 -0.90 -17.81 24.87
N ILE A 13 -1.33 -16.97 25.83
CA ILE A 13 -2.72 -16.99 26.30
C ILE A 13 -3.68 -16.49 25.19
N ARG A 14 -3.33 -15.37 24.52
CA ARG A 14 -4.14 -14.83 23.42
C ARG A 14 -4.27 -15.83 22.29
N ARG A 15 -3.18 -16.51 21.94
CA ARG A 15 -3.18 -17.52 20.89
C ARG A 15 -4.09 -18.70 21.24
N ALA A 16 -4.08 -19.20 22.49
CA ALA A 16 -4.97 -20.28 22.90
C ALA A 16 -6.44 -19.89 22.73
N VAL A 17 -6.84 -18.71 23.21
CA VAL A 17 -8.19 -18.18 23.05
C VAL A 17 -8.56 -18.00 21.57
N MET A 18 -7.64 -17.49 20.76
CA MET A 18 -7.85 -17.31 19.31
C MET A 18 -8.12 -18.66 18.63
N LEU A 19 -7.32 -19.70 18.93
CA LEU A 19 -7.50 -21.03 18.37
C LEU A 19 -8.86 -21.65 18.75
N GLU A 20 -9.32 -21.45 19.98
CA GLU A 20 -10.66 -21.93 20.43
C GLU A 20 -11.79 -21.22 19.67
N LEU A 21 -11.69 -19.89 19.47
CA LEU A 21 -12.67 -19.13 18.72
C LEU A 21 -12.71 -19.57 17.25
N LEU A 22 -11.56 -19.69 16.61
CA LEU A 22 -11.45 -20.09 15.21
C LEU A 22 -11.91 -21.55 14.99
N ALA A 23 -11.64 -22.46 15.91
CA ALA A 23 -12.16 -23.83 15.88
C ALA A 23 -13.70 -23.87 15.95
N ALA A 24 -14.33 -22.87 16.58
CA ALA A 24 -15.79 -22.70 16.60
C ALA A 24 -16.31 -21.93 15.37
N GLY A 25 -15.45 -21.61 14.39
CA GLY A 25 -15.79 -20.83 13.19
C GLY A 25 -16.10 -19.36 13.45
N LYS A 26 -15.57 -18.79 14.54
CA LYS A 26 -15.82 -17.42 14.97
C LYS A 26 -14.52 -16.61 15.01
N ARG A 27 -14.60 -15.35 14.66
CA ARG A 27 -13.53 -14.36 14.85
C ARG A 27 -13.85 -13.48 16.07
N PRO A 28 -12.85 -12.84 16.70
CA PRO A 28 -13.08 -11.96 17.87
C PRO A 28 -14.08 -10.83 17.60
N ASP A 29 -14.10 -10.30 16.38
CA ASP A 29 -14.99 -9.22 15.93
C ASP A 29 -16.32 -9.71 15.33
N GLY A 30 -16.55 -11.03 15.31
CA GLY A 30 -17.77 -11.66 14.83
C GLY A 30 -17.89 -11.84 13.31
N ARG A 31 -16.87 -11.47 12.53
CA ARG A 31 -16.82 -11.72 11.08
C ARG A 31 -16.69 -13.21 10.74
N GLY A 32 -17.11 -13.59 9.53
CA GLY A 32 -16.72 -14.86 8.92
C GLY A 32 -15.24 -14.88 8.54
N LEU A 33 -14.68 -16.08 8.31
CA LEU A 33 -13.26 -16.25 8.00
C LEU A 33 -12.85 -15.58 6.68
N ASP A 34 -13.74 -15.51 5.72
CA ASP A 34 -13.59 -14.93 4.39
C ASP A 34 -14.09 -13.48 4.28
N GLN A 35 -14.52 -12.89 5.38
CA GLN A 35 -15.13 -11.56 5.39
C GLN A 35 -14.08 -10.48 5.72
N GLN A 36 -13.99 -9.48 4.83
CA GLN A 36 -13.20 -8.26 5.04
C GLN A 36 -13.96 -7.29 5.96
N ARG A 37 -13.22 -6.44 6.69
CA ARG A 37 -13.75 -5.30 7.43
C ARG A 37 -14.37 -4.28 6.47
N GLU A 38 -15.19 -3.40 7.01
CA GLU A 38 -15.76 -2.29 6.25
C GLU A 38 -14.64 -1.44 5.62
N LEU A 39 -14.72 -1.26 4.30
CA LEU A 39 -13.77 -0.46 3.52
C LEU A 39 -14.43 0.86 3.12
N LYS A 40 -13.81 1.97 3.51
CA LYS A 40 -14.20 3.32 3.10
C LYS A 40 -13.03 4.01 2.42
N ILE A 41 -13.28 4.58 1.23
CA ILE A 41 -12.29 5.30 0.44
C ILE A 41 -12.79 6.71 0.18
N GLU A 42 -12.02 7.71 0.61
CA GLU A 42 -12.28 9.12 0.37
C GLU A 42 -11.15 9.69 -0.48
N THR A 43 -11.46 10.26 -1.64
CA THR A 43 -10.46 10.80 -2.57
C THR A 43 -10.46 12.33 -2.57
N GLY A 44 -9.34 12.94 -2.98
CA GLY A 44 -9.23 14.41 -3.05
C GLY A 44 -9.15 15.10 -1.68
N VAL A 45 -8.78 14.38 -0.63
CA VAL A 45 -8.74 14.91 0.75
C VAL A 45 -7.63 15.94 0.97
N ILE A 46 -6.59 15.94 0.14
CA ILE A 46 -5.50 16.93 0.18
C ILE A 46 -5.55 17.78 -1.09
N GLN A 47 -6.06 19.01 -0.99
CA GLN A 47 -6.28 19.89 -2.13
C GLN A 47 -5.01 20.30 -2.90
N LYS A 48 -3.86 20.34 -2.24
CA LYS A 48 -2.56 20.74 -2.86
C LYS A 48 -1.76 19.58 -3.42
N ALA A 49 -2.19 18.34 -3.18
CA ALA A 49 -1.61 17.16 -3.80
C ALA A 49 -2.11 17.02 -5.25
N ASN A 50 -1.35 16.37 -6.09
CA ASN A 50 -1.77 16.02 -7.44
C ASN A 50 -2.88 14.97 -7.44
N GLY A 51 -2.94 14.14 -6.40
CA GLY A 51 -4.00 13.22 -6.05
C GLY A 51 -3.87 12.82 -4.60
N SER A 52 -4.95 12.39 -3.97
CA SER A 52 -4.90 11.88 -2.59
C SER A 52 -6.08 10.98 -2.28
N ALA A 53 -5.87 10.06 -1.35
CA ALA A 53 -6.93 9.21 -0.85
C ALA A 53 -6.72 8.91 0.64
N LEU A 54 -7.80 8.91 1.40
CA LEU A 54 -7.86 8.40 2.76
C LEU A 54 -8.64 7.08 2.71
N VAL A 55 -7.98 6.01 3.11
CA VAL A 55 -8.58 4.67 3.24
C VAL A 55 -8.78 4.35 4.70
N THR A 56 -9.98 3.89 5.03
CA THR A 56 -10.34 3.33 6.32
C THR A 56 -10.77 1.89 6.09
N LEU A 57 -10.05 0.94 6.67
CA LEU A 57 -10.33 -0.50 6.65
C LEU A 57 -10.54 -0.97 8.08
N GLY A 58 -11.81 -1.07 8.51
CA GLY A 58 -12.13 -1.15 9.92
C GLY A 58 -11.57 0.05 10.67
N ASP A 59 -10.69 -0.19 11.65
CA ASP A 59 -10.01 0.89 12.38
C ASP A 59 -8.64 1.27 11.78
N THR A 60 -8.11 0.50 10.82
CA THR A 60 -6.88 0.86 10.10
C THR A 60 -7.12 2.07 9.19
N LYS A 61 -6.26 3.12 9.30
CA LYS A 61 -6.39 4.35 8.52
C LYS A 61 -5.08 4.72 7.84
N VAL A 62 -5.14 4.91 6.52
CA VAL A 62 -3.99 5.26 5.68
C VAL A 62 -4.34 6.44 4.79
N LEU A 63 -3.52 7.47 4.83
CA LEU A 63 -3.59 8.63 3.96
C LEU A 63 -2.46 8.55 2.92
N ALA A 64 -2.82 8.45 1.64
CA ALA A 64 -1.88 8.54 0.52
C ALA A 64 -1.98 9.89 -0.18
N GLY A 65 -0.83 10.49 -0.47
CA GLY A 65 -0.70 11.72 -1.24
C GLY A 65 0.22 11.53 -2.43
N VAL A 66 -0.16 12.05 -3.59
CA VAL A 66 0.62 11.99 -4.81
C VAL A 66 1.18 13.36 -5.15
N LYS A 67 2.49 13.43 -5.36
CA LYS A 67 3.20 14.60 -5.87
C LYS A 67 3.87 14.25 -7.19
N ILE A 68 3.72 15.13 -8.18
CA ILE A 68 4.27 14.94 -9.51
C ILE A 68 5.25 16.06 -9.81
N ALA A 69 6.44 15.68 -10.26
CA ALA A 69 7.52 16.59 -10.63
C ALA A 69 8.24 16.07 -11.90
N THR A 70 9.14 16.86 -12.45
CA THR A 70 10.07 16.40 -13.50
C THR A 70 11.39 15.99 -12.86
N GLY A 71 12.02 14.95 -13.41
CA GLY A 71 13.31 14.43 -12.96
C GLY A 71 14.14 13.91 -14.10
N THR A 72 15.32 13.40 -13.79
CA THR A 72 16.20 12.70 -14.73
C THR A 72 15.91 11.20 -14.66
N PRO A 73 15.75 10.51 -15.80
CA PRO A 73 15.51 9.06 -15.80
C PRO A 73 16.73 8.30 -15.27
N PHE A 74 16.51 7.04 -14.86
CA PHE A 74 17.64 6.15 -14.58
C PHE A 74 18.41 5.81 -15.87
N PRO A 75 19.73 5.60 -15.80
CA PRO A 75 20.56 5.30 -16.97
C PRO A 75 20.18 4.01 -17.71
N ASP A 76 19.60 3.04 -16.99
CA ASP A 76 19.14 1.75 -17.50
C ASP A 76 17.74 1.79 -18.12
N THR A 77 16.95 2.84 -17.82
CA THR A 77 15.60 3.05 -18.34
C THR A 77 15.38 4.48 -18.79
N PRO A 78 16.12 4.95 -19.83
CA PRO A 78 16.13 6.36 -20.25
C PRO A 78 14.82 6.84 -20.85
N ASP A 79 13.97 5.92 -21.25
CA ASP A 79 12.67 6.09 -21.92
C ASP A 79 11.46 5.99 -20.98
N LYS A 80 11.68 5.82 -19.66
CA LYS A 80 10.60 5.62 -18.68
C LYS A 80 10.59 6.70 -17.61
N GLY A 81 9.38 7.09 -17.20
CA GLY A 81 9.16 7.88 -16.00
C GLY A 81 9.51 7.14 -14.71
N LEU A 82 9.47 7.85 -13.61
CA LEU A 82 9.81 7.31 -12.30
C LEU A 82 8.57 7.24 -11.41
N LEU A 83 8.45 6.14 -10.68
CA LEU A 83 7.47 5.96 -9.60
C LEU A 83 8.25 5.65 -8.32
N VAL A 84 7.95 6.38 -7.25
CA VAL A 84 8.55 6.20 -5.94
C VAL A 84 7.44 6.13 -4.92
N VAL A 85 7.36 5.04 -4.17
CA VAL A 85 6.39 4.86 -3.08
C VAL A 85 7.15 4.87 -1.76
N ASN A 86 6.72 5.74 -0.85
CA ASN A 86 7.22 5.82 0.52
C ASN A 86 6.08 5.53 1.49
N ALA A 87 6.40 4.95 2.64
CA ALA A 87 5.45 4.76 3.73
C ALA A 87 6.07 5.19 5.05
N GLU A 88 5.27 5.85 5.87
CA GLU A 88 5.61 6.28 7.21
C GLU A 88 4.52 5.86 8.19
N ILE A 89 4.94 5.17 9.24
CA ILE A 89 4.07 4.81 10.35
C ILE A 89 4.21 5.90 11.40
N LEU A 90 3.20 6.76 11.46
CA LEU A 90 3.25 7.95 12.32
C LEU A 90 3.23 7.57 13.80
N PRO A 91 3.95 8.31 14.67
CA PRO A 91 3.94 8.05 16.12
C PRO A 91 2.54 8.05 16.76
N LEU A 92 1.61 8.80 16.17
CA LEU A 92 0.22 8.82 16.64
C LEU A 92 -0.59 7.55 16.29
N SER A 93 -0.10 6.74 15.35
CA SER A 93 -0.85 5.61 14.79
C SER A 93 -0.86 4.37 15.70
N SER A 94 0.12 4.24 16.58
CA SER A 94 0.29 3.11 17.47
C SER A 94 1.10 3.53 18.70
N PRO A 95 0.79 2.99 19.91
CA PRO A 95 1.60 3.25 21.12
C PRO A 95 3.04 2.72 21.01
N TYR A 96 3.35 1.93 20.00
CA TYR A 96 4.69 1.36 19.76
C TYR A 96 5.45 2.07 18.64
N ALA A 97 4.82 2.99 17.92
CA ALA A 97 5.48 3.77 16.88
C ALA A 97 6.33 4.89 17.50
N GLU A 98 7.60 4.92 17.15
CA GLU A 98 8.55 5.92 17.65
C GLU A 98 8.88 6.93 16.55
N PRO A 99 9.09 8.23 16.89
CA PRO A 99 9.57 9.20 15.92
C PRO A 99 11.00 8.87 15.49
N GLY A 100 11.30 8.97 14.20
CA GLY A 100 12.62 8.68 13.68
C GLY A 100 12.62 8.33 12.19
N PRO A 101 13.72 7.76 11.68
CA PRO A 101 13.76 7.25 10.32
C PRO A 101 12.73 6.12 10.13
N PRO A 102 12.29 5.83 8.88
CA PRO A 102 11.34 4.77 8.60
C PRO A 102 11.75 3.44 9.24
N SER A 103 10.82 2.78 9.91
CA SER A 103 11.03 1.45 10.49
C SER A 103 11.19 0.38 9.39
N GLU A 104 11.75 -0.78 9.74
CA GLU A 104 11.85 -1.93 8.82
C GLU A 104 10.48 -2.31 8.26
N GLU A 105 9.44 -2.23 9.07
CA GLU A 105 8.06 -2.52 8.69
C GLU A 105 7.51 -1.47 7.69
N ALA A 106 7.80 -0.19 7.89
CA ALA A 106 7.43 0.87 6.95
C ALA A 106 8.16 0.70 5.60
N ILE A 107 9.43 0.30 5.64
CA ILE A 107 10.22 0.02 4.43
C ILE A 107 9.66 -1.21 3.69
N GLU A 108 9.35 -2.30 4.41
CA GLU A 108 8.72 -3.49 3.82
C GLU A 108 7.38 -3.12 3.17
N LEU A 109 6.52 -2.40 3.91
CA LEU A 109 5.23 -1.93 3.43
C LEU A 109 5.34 -1.15 2.11
N ALA A 110 6.23 -0.14 2.07
CA ALA A 110 6.47 0.66 0.87
C ALA A 110 6.92 -0.19 -0.31
N ARG A 111 7.85 -1.13 -0.08
CA ARG A 111 8.40 -2.00 -1.14
C ARG A 111 7.38 -3.00 -1.68
N VAL A 112 6.53 -3.58 -0.82
CA VAL A 112 5.49 -4.53 -1.25
C VAL A 112 4.43 -3.82 -2.08
N VAL A 113 3.98 -2.64 -1.62
CA VAL A 113 3.01 -1.82 -2.34
C VAL A 113 3.59 -1.31 -3.67
N ASP A 114 4.83 -0.78 -3.68
CA ASP A 114 5.51 -0.34 -4.91
C ASP A 114 5.58 -1.49 -5.93
N ARG A 115 5.94 -2.70 -5.49
CA ARG A 115 5.99 -3.87 -6.37
C ARG A 115 4.62 -4.19 -6.97
N GLY A 116 3.56 -4.19 -6.17
CA GLY A 116 2.19 -4.44 -6.66
C GLY A 116 1.76 -3.45 -7.74
N ILE A 117 2.08 -2.16 -7.57
CA ILE A 117 1.76 -1.11 -8.54
C ILE A 117 2.64 -1.20 -9.80
N ARG A 118 3.92 -1.51 -9.63
CA ARG A 118 4.91 -1.55 -10.72
C ARG A 118 4.74 -2.77 -11.59
N GLU A 119 4.61 -3.97 -11.00
CA GLU A 119 4.49 -5.23 -11.74
C GLU A 119 3.11 -5.41 -12.39
N SER A 120 2.08 -4.72 -11.89
CA SER A 120 0.78 -4.66 -12.58
C SER A 120 0.78 -3.68 -13.76
N GLU A 121 1.86 -2.90 -13.94
CA GLU A 121 1.91 -1.81 -14.91
C GLU A 121 0.72 -0.84 -14.77
N MET A 122 0.25 -0.64 -13.52
CA MET A 122 -0.87 0.27 -13.25
C MET A 122 -0.66 1.63 -13.88
N VAL A 123 0.56 2.18 -13.81
CA VAL A 123 0.94 3.43 -14.45
C VAL A 123 1.84 3.13 -15.64
N ASP A 124 1.42 3.58 -16.82
CA ASP A 124 2.23 3.47 -18.03
C ASP A 124 3.40 4.46 -17.97
N LEU A 125 4.53 3.99 -17.43
CA LEU A 125 5.75 4.80 -17.25
C LEU A 125 6.36 5.24 -18.56
N THR A 126 6.08 4.59 -19.67
CA THR A 126 6.59 5.00 -20.99
C THR A 126 5.97 6.32 -21.46
N LYS A 127 4.68 6.54 -21.14
CA LYS A 127 3.98 7.80 -21.41
C LYS A 127 4.44 8.98 -20.56
N LEU A 128 5.26 8.72 -19.57
CA LEU A 128 5.85 9.73 -18.67
C LEU A 128 7.24 10.19 -19.11
N CYS A 129 7.78 9.62 -20.18
CA CYS A 129 9.01 10.14 -20.80
C CYS A 129 8.72 11.43 -21.55
N LEU A 130 9.43 12.50 -21.22
CA LEU A 130 9.31 13.80 -21.88
C LEU A 130 10.42 14.00 -22.92
N VAL A 131 11.67 13.74 -22.54
CA VAL A 131 12.85 13.76 -23.41
C VAL A 131 13.73 12.59 -22.99
N GLU A 132 13.87 11.63 -23.89
CA GLU A 132 14.64 10.40 -23.62
C GLU A 132 16.06 10.71 -23.11
N GLY A 133 16.46 10.07 -22.03
CA GLY A 133 17.75 10.25 -21.37
C GLY A 133 17.96 11.58 -20.65
N LYS A 134 17.01 12.53 -20.71
CA LYS A 134 17.17 13.87 -20.13
C LYS A 134 16.11 14.25 -19.12
N SER A 135 14.84 14.04 -19.44
CA SER A 135 13.75 14.51 -18.61
C SER A 135 12.55 13.58 -18.66
N VAL A 136 12.05 13.20 -17.51
CA VAL A 136 10.87 12.35 -17.33
C VAL A 136 9.98 12.94 -16.25
N VAL A 137 8.72 12.51 -16.23
CA VAL A 137 7.82 12.77 -15.11
C VAL A 137 8.14 11.77 -14.00
N THR A 138 8.27 12.28 -12.78
CA THR A 138 8.46 11.49 -11.56
C THR A 138 7.21 11.62 -10.71
N ILE A 139 6.64 10.49 -10.32
CA ILE A 139 5.51 10.37 -9.42
C ILE A 139 6.01 9.93 -8.05
N PHE A 140 5.82 10.75 -7.04
CA PHE A 140 6.07 10.44 -5.65
C PHE A 140 4.74 10.14 -4.97
N VAL A 141 4.66 9.00 -4.28
CA VAL A 141 3.51 8.61 -3.48
C VAL A 141 3.95 8.45 -2.05
N ASP A 142 3.44 9.31 -1.17
CA ASP A 142 3.74 9.28 0.25
C ASP A 142 2.52 8.74 1.01
N CYS A 143 2.72 7.64 1.72
CA CYS A 143 1.70 6.95 2.52
C CYS A 143 1.95 7.21 3.99
N ASN A 144 1.00 7.84 4.66
CA ASN A 144 1.03 8.11 6.08
C ASN A 144 0.03 7.20 6.80
N ILE A 145 0.52 6.29 7.62
CA ILE A 145 -0.29 5.41 8.45
C ILE A 145 -0.74 6.18 9.68
N MET A 146 -2.05 6.43 9.79
CA MET A 146 -2.64 7.27 10.83
C MET A 146 -3.23 6.46 12.00
N ASN A 147 -3.64 5.21 11.74
CA ASN A 147 -4.09 4.28 12.76
C ASN A 147 -3.78 2.85 12.33
N VAL A 148 -3.29 2.03 13.24
CA VAL A 148 -2.89 0.63 13.00
C VAL A 148 -3.84 -0.30 13.72
N ASP A 149 -4.60 -1.08 12.94
CA ASP A 149 -5.40 -2.21 13.42
C ASP A 149 -5.28 -3.41 12.48
N GLY A 150 -4.05 -3.75 12.11
CA GLY A 150 -3.72 -4.85 11.21
C GLY A 150 -3.99 -4.56 9.73
N ASN A 151 -3.51 -5.45 8.89
CA ASN A 151 -3.64 -5.45 7.43
C ASN A 151 -3.25 -4.13 6.74
N LEU A 152 -2.10 -3.59 7.12
CA LEU A 152 -1.55 -2.37 6.53
C LEU A 152 -1.28 -2.53 5.03
N LEU A 153 -0.96 -3.74 4.56
CA LEU A 153 -0.65 -4.00 3.16
C LEU A 153 -1.84 -3.70 2.25
N ASP A 154 -3.02 -4.24 2.57
CA ASP A 154 -4.22 -4.00 1.77
C ASP A 154 -4.67 -2.55 1.88
N ALA A 155 -4.75 -2.00 3.10
CA ALA A 155 -5.17 -0.62 3.32
C ALA A 155 -4.29 0.39 2.58
N THR A 156 -2.95 0.19 2.62
CA THR A 156 -1.99 1.06 1.93
C THR A 156 -2.07 0.89 0.42
N SER A 157 -2.20 -0.33 -0.08
CA SER A 157 -2.39 -0.62 -1.51
C SER A 157 -3.64 0.10 -2.04
N TYR A 158 -4.78 -0.01 -1.34
CA TYR A 158 -6.01 0.67 -1.74
C TYR A 158 -5.87 2.20 -1.71
N ALA A 159 -5.14 2.75 -0.74
CA ALA A 159 -4.89 4.18 -0.67
C ALA A 159 -4.04 4.68 -1.84
N VAL A 160 -2.96 3.97 -2.18
CA VAL A 160 -2.07 4.31 -3.30
C VAL A 160 -2.81 4.21 -4.63
N VAL A 161 -3.50 3.10 -4.88
CA VAL A 161 -4.28 2.88 -6.10
C VAL A 161 -5.34 3.98 -6.27
N SER A 162 -6.09 4.29 -5.22
CA SER A 162 -7.13 5.31 -5.26
C SER A 162 -6.57 6.72 -5.46
N ALA A 163 -5.44 7.05 -4.83
CA ALA A 163 -4.76 8.32 -5.01
C ALA A 163 -4.23 8.48 -6.43
N LEU A 164 -3.58 7.46 -7.01
CA LEU A 164 -3.06 7.48 -8.38
C LEU A 164 -4.19 7.61 -9.41
N ARG A 165 -5.29 6.87 -9.26
CA ARG A 165 -6.45 6.94 -10.18
C ARG A 165 -7.11 8.31 -10.24
N THR A 166 -7.02 9.09 -9.16
CA THR A 166 -7.60 10.44 -9.08
C THR A 166 -6.57 11.54 -9.32
N SER A 167 -5.31 11.16 -9.57
CA SER A 167 -4.21 12.12 -9.77
C SER A 167 -4.28 12.81 -11.11
N LYS A 168 -3.93 14.10 -11.08
CA LYS A 168 -3.77 14.93 -12.27
C LYS A 168 -2.34 15.49 -12.34
N MET A 169 -1.82 15.55 -13.55
CA MET A 169 -0.50 16.13 -13.82
C MET A 169 -0.62 17.26 -14.83
N LYS A 170 0.34 18.17 -14.82
CA LYS A 170 0.46 19.18 -15.88
C LYS A 170 0.83 18.50 -17.20
N LYS A 171 0.24 18.95 -18.29
CA LYS A 171 0.66 18.57 -19.62
C LYS A 171 1.97 19.28 -19.95
N TYR A 172 2.90 18.58 -20.56
CA TYR A 172 4.19 19.13 -20.95
C TYR A 172 4.26 19.30 -22.45
N LYS A 173 4.90 20.40 -22.89
CA LYS A 173 5.33 20.62 -24.29
C LYS A 173 6.84 20.49 -24.34
N VAL A 174 7.33 19.77 -25.33
CA VAL A 174 8.77 19.62 -25.56
C VAL A 174 9.20 20.68 -26.54
N GLU A 175 10.07 21.59 -26.09
CA GLU A 175 10.69 22.64 -26.92
C GLU A 175 12.20 22.39 -27.01
N GLY A 176 12.59 21.70 -28.08
CA GLY A 176 13.96 21.20 -28.25
C GLY A 176 14.30 20.12 -27.23
N GLU A 177 15.24 20.41 -26.32
CA GLU A 177 15.68 19.49 -25.27
C GLU A 177 15.04 19.77 -23.89
N LYS A 178 14.11 20.71 -23.82
CA LYS A 178 13.46 21.11 -22.57
C LYS A 178 11.96 20.78 -22.59
N ALA A 179 11.49 20.23 -21.48
CA ALA A 179 10.07 20.04 -21.25
C ALA A 179 9.52 21.22 -20.44
N VAL A 180 8.53 21.91 -20.97
CA VAL A 180 7.87 23.06 -20.33
C VAL A 180 6.47 22.67 -19.92
N ALA A 181 6.14 22.85 -18.65
CA ALA A 181 4.80 22.59 -18.13
C ALA A 181 3.82 23.63 -18.68
N THR A 182 2.66 23.16 -19.13
CA THR A 182 1.54 24.03 -19.53
C THR A 182 0.57 24.22 -18.35
N ASP A 183 -0.43 25.08 -18.49
CA ASP A 183 -1.49 25.25 -17.50
C ASP A 183 -2.60 24.18 -17.63
N GLU A 184 -2.55 23.35 -18.67
CA GLU A 184 -3.50 22.26 -18.89
C GLU A 184 -3.17 21.07 -17.97
N GLU A 185 -4.17 20.56 -17.25
CA GLU A 185 -4.07 19.37 -16.43
C GLU A 185 -4.65 18.17 -17.17
N VAL A 186 -3.94 17.05 -17.10
CA VAL A 186 -4.36 15.75 -17.66
C VAL A 186 -4.30 14.68 -16.56
N PRO A 187 -5.12 13.64 -16.63
CA PRO A 187 -5.01 12.52 -15.69
C PRO A 187 -3.67 11.80 -15.86
N VAL A 188 -3.18 11.19 -14.78
CA VAL A 188 -2.07 10.25 -14.85
C VAL A 188 -2.47 9.05 -15.72
N PRO A 189 -1.59 8.52 -16.60
CA PRO A 189 -1.91 7.40 -17.49
C PRO A 189 -2.01 6.09 -16.71
N VAL A 190 -3.18 5.82 -16.14
CA VAL A 190 -3.51 4.57 -15.43
C VAL A 190 -4.05 3.56 -16.44
N ALA A 191 -3.45 2.37 -16.50
CA ALA A 191 -3.78 1.28 -17.44
C ALA A 191 -4.67 0.21 -16.79
N THR A 192 -4.39 -0.15 -15.53
CA THR A 192 -5.11 -1.21 -14.79
C THR A 192 -5.34 -0.83 -13.33
N THR A 193 -6.04 -1.66 -12.58
CA THR A 193 -6.34 -1.42 -11.17
C THR A 193 -5.94 -2.63 -10.33
N PRO A 194 -4.70 -2.66 -9.80
CA PRO A 194 -4.30 -3.76 -8.94
C PRO A 194 -5.04 -3.73 -7.60
N VAL A 195 -5.38 -4.93 -7.12
CA VAL A 195 -6.02 -5.16 -5.82
C VAL A 195 -5.20 -6.15 -5.03
N SER A 196 -4.84 -5.78 -3.81
CA SER A 196 -4.14 -6.67 -2.88
C SER A 196 -5.13 -7.29 -1.92
N VAL A 197 -4.96 -8.59 -1.64
CA VAL A 197 -5.71 -9.33 -0.63
C VAL A 197 -4.74 -10.07 0.26
N THR A 198 -4.87 -9.81 1.54
CA THR A 198 -4.05 -10.43 2.58
C THR A 198 -4.83 -11.51 3.31
N MET A 199 -4.23 -12.69 3.37
CA MET A 199 -4.72 -13.85 4.11
C MET A 199 -3.74 -14.21 5.22
N ALA A 200 -4.26 -14.62 6.37
CA ALA A 200 -3.49 -15.15 7.47
C ALA A 200 -3.93 -16.59 7.80
N ARG A 201 -2.97 -17.41 8.28
CA ARG A 201 -3.25 -18.72 8.84
C ARG A 201 -2.97 -18.70 10.34
N ILE A 202 -3.90 -19.21 11.11
CA ILE A 202 -3.78 -19.39 12.57
C ILE A 202 -4.23 -20.83 12.90
N GLY A 203 -3.26 -21.71 13.22
CA GLY A 203 -3.53 -23.15 13.30
C GLY A 203 -4.02 -23.70 11.96
N ASP A 204 -5.20 -24.29 11.96
CA ASP A 204 -5.84 -24.86 10.76
C ASP A 204 -6.78 -23.86 10.04
N ALA A 205 -7.05 -22.71 10.66
CA ALA A 205 -7.95 -21.71 10.10
C ALA A 205 -7.21 -20.75 9.16
N MET A 206 -7.81 -20.49 7.98
CA MET A 206 -7.40 -19.41 7.09
C MET A 206 -8.43 -18.29 7.12
N LEU A 207 -7.95 -17.06 7.24
CA LEU A 207 -8.81 -15.88 7.32
C LEU A 207 -8.30 -14.77 6.41
N VAL A 208 -9.24 -13.99 5.88
CA VAL A 208 -9.00 -12.82 5.06
C VAL A 208 -9.02 -11.57 5.94
N ASP A 209 -8.19 -10.59 5.62
CA ASP A 209 -8.13 -9.30 6.31
C ASP A 209 -7.95 -9.44 7.82
N PRO A 210 -6.75 -9.91 8.28
CA PRO A 210 -6.48 -10.05 9.70
C PRO A 210 -6.41 -8.69 10.39
N ASN A 211 -7.04 -8.57 11.57
CA ASN A 211 -6.87 -7.42 12.44
C ASN A 211 -5.60 -7.56 13.30
N SER A 212 -5.30 -6.56 14.14
CA SER A 212 -4.08 -6.55 14.95
C SER A 212 -4.00 -7.71 15.97
N GLU A 213 -5.11 -8.19 16.50
CA GLU A 213 -5.12 -9.33 17.42
C GLU A 213 -4.84 -10.65 16.70
N GLU A 214 -5.35 -10.80 15.49
CA GLU A 214 -5.13 -11.95 14.62
C GLU A 214 -3.70 -11.96 14.07
N GLU A 215 -3.18 -10.79 13.64
CA GLU A 215 -1.78 -10.66 13.23
C GLU A 215 -0.80 -11.00 14.36
N ALA A 216 -1.11 -10.64 15.59
CA ALA A 216 -0.27 -10.97 16.75
C ALA A 216 -0.20 -12.48 17.04
N THR A 217 -1.14 -13.28 16.54
CA THR A 217 -1.26 -14.72 16.79
C THR A 217 -1.09 -15.59 15.56
N MET A 218 -0.95 -15.01 14.36
CA MET A 218 -0.85 -15.76 13.10
C MET A 218 0.46 -16.53 12.99
N ASP A 219 0.39 -17.66 12.26
CA ASP A 219 1.55 -18.47 11.90
C ASP A 219 2.23 -17.94 10.62
N VAL A 220 1.42 -17.51 9.67
CA VAL A 220 1.90 -17.02 8.37
C VAL A 220 0.89 -16.05 7.78
N ARG A 221 1.39 -15.08 7.06
CA ARG A 221 0.65 -14.13 6.25
C ARG A 221 1.07 -14.26 4.79
N VAL A 222 0.11 -14.22 3.88
CA VAL A 222 0.34 -14.15 2.45
C VAL A 222 -0.51 -13.02 1.87
N THR A 223 0.12 -12.09 1.20
CA THR A 223 -0.54 -11.03 0.42
C THR A 223 -0.36 -11.32 -1.05
N ILE A 224 -1.45 -11.30 -1.81
CA ILE A 224 -1.45 -11.50 -3.26
C ILE A 224 -2.06 -10.24 -3.88
N THR A 225 -1.38 -9.69 -4.89
CA THR A 225 -1.87 -8.56 -5.68
C THR A 225 -2.21 -9.07 -7.07
N THR A 226 -3.42 -8.80 -7.53
CA THR A 226 -3.91 -9.14 -8.86
C THR A 226 -4.36 -7.90 -9.60
N ASP A 227 -4.24 -7.90 -10.94
CA ASP A 227 -4.82 -6.88 -11.81
C ASP A 227 -6.33 -7.12 -12.06
N ASP A 228 -6.95 -6.26 -12.86
CA ASP A 228 -8.37 -6.37 -13.24
C ASP A 228 -8.67 -7.50 -14.26
N GLU A 229 -7.64 -8.13 -14.83
CA GLU A 229 -7.74 -9.34 -15.67
C GLU A 229 -7.56 -10.63 -14.85
N GLY A 230 -7.20 -10.52 -13.56
CA GLY A 230 -6.98 -11.64 -12.64
C GLY A 230 -5.56 -12.22 -12.68
N HIS A 231 -4.61 -11.54 -13.33
CA HIS A 231 -3.21 -11.96 -13.29
C HIS A 231 -2.58 -11.61 -11.94
N VAL A 232 -1.76 -12.52 -11.42
CA VAL A 232 -0.99 -12.27 -10.19
C VAL A 232 0.22 -11.41 -10.52
N CYS A 233 0.22 -10.18 -10.01
CA CYS A 233 1.29 -9.20 -10.23
C CYS A 233 2.37 -9.28 -9.14
N ALA A 234 1.96 -9.50 -7.90
CA ALA A 234 2.89 -9.62 -6.79
C ALA A 234 2.39 -10.59 -5.73
N SER A 235 3.33 -11.19 -5.01
CA SER A 235 3.03 -11.97 -3.82
C SER A 235 4.08 -11.69 -2.74
N GLN A 236 3.63 -11.61 -1.49
CA GLN A 236 4.49 -11.44 -0.33
C GLN A 236 4.08 -12.41 0.75
N LYS A 237 5.04 -13.24 1.20
CA LYS A 237 4.88 -14.08 2.39
C LYS A 237 5.57 -13.39 3.57
N GLY A 238 4.85 -13.21 4.66
CA GLY A 238 5.37 -12.75 5.95
C GLY A 238 5.27 -13.84 7.01
N GLU A 239 6.09 -13.71 8.06
CA GLU A 239 6.27 -14.66 9.16
C GLU A 239 6.90 -16.00 8.75
N ALA A 240 7.31 -16.80 9.74
CA ALA A 240 8.13 -18.00 9.51
C ALA A 240 7.33 -19.30 9.27
N GLY A 241 5.99 -19.24 9.29
CA GLY A 241 5.11 -20.41 9.11
C GLY A 241 5.24 -21.06 7.72
N THR A 242 4.87 -22.33 7.62
CA THR A 242 4.84 -23.10 6.36
C THR A 242 3.44 -23.18 5.81
#